data_c539ef7783eaa4cc85bc78f6c42f66bd
#
_entry.id   c539ef7783eaa4cc85bc78f6c42f66bd
#
_cell.length_a   1.000
_cell.length_b   1.000
_cell.length_c   1.000
_cell.angle_alpha   90.00
_cell.angle_beta   90.00
_cell.angle_gamma   90.00
#
_symmetry.space_group_name_H-M   'P 1'
#
loop_
_entity.id
_entity.type
_entity.pdbx_description
1 polymer ?
#
loop_
_entity_poly.entity_id
_entity_poly.type
_entity_poly.pdbx_seq_one_letter_code
_entity_poly.pdbx_strand_id
1 'polypeptide(L)'
;MASNKIQLEDKLVGEVSGEFVIPSYQRGYRWEPKQVRTLLEDIRYSDGKPYCLQPVVVRKREDGKYELIDGQQRLTTIYILLKYLKNEYKPRLSINYSLSYDIREGSAEFLDNMDEERADEYIDFQFMYDAYKTIDQWFKELEKEGKDQSAADLFALYFYPKVGNGIGGNVRFIWYEVQNVEDKDAISLFTRLNIGRIPLTNAELVKALFLCRKEDNVEAEKWQQEIALQWDTIERELHDEDFWNFLTRERSDNYSSRIDLIFHFMVPKDERTQDPYSTFYYFNTKIDLQEYWKEVLKYYYRLKEWYKKSNLYHKIGYLVASGHMTMDEIVAATTYPVELRKSEIEQMLDKQIKESINFKVPYGELRYDTAKGYASISRLLLLFNVVSVMNKEGTRFPFKVYNTKEWSLEHIHPQHPEEMKNDRKLWREWVENHLISIQDLNEESDESKRKKEALLDDMNTFLAIPEASLTAEMFNTLSSRIVSALSYEGSVDLTHSLSNMALLDKSQNSALSNSVFDVKRRQIIDLDRRGEFIPYCTRMVFLKYYTEHADEKQMIYWSEDDRRAYLVAMNRELKPYLANQIEL
;
A
#
# COMPACT_ATOMS: atom_id res chain seq x y z
N MET A 1 -17.41 -33.21 -38.12
CA MET A 1 -16.69 -32.05 -37.51
C MET A 1 -17.32 -30.80 -38.11
N ALA A 2 -18.14 -30.09 -37.37
CA ALA A 2 -18.69 -28.80 -37.80
C ALA A 2 -17.52 -27.80 -37.89
N SER A 3 -17.32 -27.22 -39.05
CA SER A 3 -16.31 -26.19 -39.26
C SER A 3 -16.67 -25.00 -38.38
N ASN A 4 -15.83 -24.66 -37.41
CA ASN A 4 -15.98 -23.43 -36.62
C ASN A 4 -15.99 -22.26 -37.61
N LYS A 5 -17.15 -21.67 -37.84
CA LYS A 5 -17.29 -20.53 -38.72
C LYS A 5 -16.91 -19.28 -37.95
N ILE A 6 -15.82 -18.63 -38.32
CA ILE A 6 -15.35 -17.37 -37.76
C ILE A 6 -15.89 -16.26 -38.67
N GLN A 7 -16.51 -15.25 -38.08
CA GLN A 7 -16.89 -14.03 -38.76
C GLN A 7 -15.99 -12.92 -38.26
N LEU A 8 -15.22 -12.32 -39.16
CA LEU A 8 -14.33 -11.19 -38.87
C LEU A 8 -14.84 -9.96 -39.61
N GLU A 9 -15.19 -8.93 -38.86
CA GLU A 9 -15.71 -7.67 -39.40
C GLU A 9 -15.02 -6.48 -38.75
N ASP A 10 -15.03 -5.37 -39.45
CA ASP A 10 -14.58 -4.07 -38.96
C ASP A 10 -15.83 -3.24 -38.64
N LYS A 11 -16.22 -3.17 -37.35
CA LYS A 11 -17.44 -2.50 -36.88
C LYS A 11 -17.15 -1.16 -36.24
N LEU A 12 -17.87 -0.13 -36.67
CA LEU A 12 -17.89 1.15 -35.95
C LEU A 12 -18.45 0.99 -34.55
N VAL A 13 -18.01 1.83 -33.62
CA VAL A 13 -18.55 1.87 -32.26
C VAL A 13 -20.10 1.97 -32.27
N GLY A 14 -20.67 2.83 -33.10
CA GLY A 14 -22.12 3.04 -33.20
C GLY A 14 -22.88 1.89 -33.91
N GLU A 15 -22.19 0.97 -34.58
CA GLU A 15 -22.76 -0.23 -35.21
C GLU A 15 -22.81 -1.43 -34.26
N VAL A 16 -22.14 -1.35 -33.13
CA VAL A 16 -22.20 -2.40 -32.09
C VAL A 16 -23.63 -2.47 -31.54
N SER A 17 -24.23 -3.64 -31.61
CA SER A 17 -25.64 -3.86 -31.20
C SER A 17 -25.81 -5.22 -30.57
N GLY A 18 -26.78 -5.32 -29.64
CA GLY A 18 -27.16 -6.55 -28.97
C GLY A 18 -26.96 -6.52 -27.46
N GLU A 19 -27.30 -7.60 -26.81
CA GLU A 19 -27.09 -7.77 -25.36
C GLU A 19 -25.80 -8.54 -25.11
N PHE A 20 -24.85 -7.91 -24.41
CA PHE A 20 -23.57 -8.52 -24.11
C PHE A 20 -23.53 -8.96 -22.66
N VAL A 21 -23.05 -10.18 -22.46
CA VAL A 21 -22.87 -10.79 -21.14
C VAL A 21 -21.38 -11.06 -20.92
N ILE A 22 -20.84 -10.50 -19.85
CA ILE A 22 -19.50 -10.80 -19.38
C ILE A 22 -19.59 -12.04 -18.48
N PRO A 23 -19.04 -13.19 -18.91
CA PRO A 23 -19.19 -14.43 -18.17
C PRO A 23 -18.41 -14.45 -16.86
N SER A 24 -18.83 -15.34 -15.96
CA SER A 24 -18.29 -15.46 -14.60
C SER A 24 -16.79 -15.78 -14.54
N TYR A 25 -16.22 -16.40 -15.54
CA TYR A 25 -14.79 -16.74 -15.58
C TYR A 25 -13.90 -15.53 -15.91
N GLN A 26 -14.47 -14.42 -16.39
CA GLN A 26 -13.69 -13.21 -16.63
C GLN A 26 -13.63 -12.35 -15.37
N ARG A 27 -12.55 -11.56 -15.27
CA ARG A 27 -12.45 -10.54 -14.22
C ARG A 27 -13.53 -9.48 -14.42
N GLY A 28 -13.86 -8.77 -13.36
CA GLY A 28 -14.68 -7.59 -13.45
C GLY A 28 -13.94 -6.42 -14.13
N TYR A 29 -14.63 -5.29 -14.22
CA TYR A 29 -14.03 -4.07 -14.74
C TYR A 29 -12.93 -3.55 -13.81
N ARG A 30 -11.75 -3.19 -14.38
CA ARG A 30 -10.54 -2.86 -13.60
C ARG A 30 -9.70 -1.71 -14.18
N TRP A 31 -10.14 -1.05 -15.22
CA TRP A 31 -9.40 0.07 -15.75
C TRP A 31 -9.35 1.22 -14.75
N GLU A 32 -8.15 1.72 -14.53
CA GLU A 32 -7.85 2.85 -13.69
C GLU A 32 -7.99 4.17 -14.47
N PRO A 33 -8.07 5.32 -13.80
CA PRO A 33 -8.15 6.63 -14.44
C PRO A 33 -7.14 6.86 -15.56
N LYS A 34 -5.93 6.33 -15.42
CA LYS A 34 -4.87 6.47 -16.44
C LYS A 34 -5.24 5.80 -17.76
N GLN A 35 -5.73 4.56 -17.74
CA GLN A 35 -6.11 3.86 -18.98
C GLN A 35 -7.30 4.52 -19.64
N VAL A 36 -8.27 4.97 -18.84
CA VAL A 36 -9.44 5.71 -19.33
C VAL A 36 -9.02 7.01 -20.02
N ARG A 37 -8.17 7.82 -19.39
CA ARG A 37 -7.64 9.07 -19.98
C ARG A 37 -6.86 8.81 -21.26
N THR A 38 -6.00 7.80 -21.25
CA THR A 38 -5.23 7.43 -22.46
C THR A 38 -6.16 7.12 -23.62
N LEU A 39 -7.23 6.32 -23.38
CA LEU A 39 -8.20 6.01 -24.43
C LEU A 39 -8.90 7.28 -24.98
N LEU A 40 -9.33 8.18 -24.10
CA LEU A 40 -9.98 9.45 -24.51
C LEU A 40 -9.05 10.31 -25.34
N GLU A 41 -7.80 10.43 -24.95
CA GLU A 41 -6.79 11.20 -25.67
C GLU A 41 -6.45 10.58 -27.03
N ASP A 42 -6.27 9.26 -27.08
CA ASP A 42 -6.00 8.54 -28.31
C ASP A 42 -7.13 8.74 -29.34
N ILE A 43 -8.38 8.62 -28.90
CA ILE A 43 -9.54 8.86 -29.77
C ILE A 43 -9.58 10.33 -30.23
N ARG A 44 -9.36 11.27 -29.33
CA ARG A 44 -9.38 12.70 -29.63
C ARG A 44 -8.30 13.08 -30.65
N TYR A 45 -7.08 12.56 -30.45
CA TYR A 45 -5.91 12.87 -31.29
C TYR A 45 -5.81 12.02 -32.56
N SER A 46 -6.75 11.08 -32.78
CA SER A 46 -6.82 10.34 -34.05
C SER A 46 -7.08 11.24 -35.25
N ASP A 47 -7.59 12.45 -35.02
CA ASP A 47 -7.77 13.52 -36.01
C ASP A 47 -8.50 13.04 -37.28
N GLY A 48 -9.54 12.24 -37.09
CA GLY A 48 -10.34 11.67 -38.16
C GLY A 48 -9.65 10.55 -38.96
N LYS A 49 -8.48 10.09 -38.54
CA LYS A 49 -7.85 8.89 -39.08
C LYS A 49 -8.49 7.64 -38.51
N PRO A 50 -8.48 6.50 -39.24
CA PRO A 50 -8.98 5.25 -38.69
C PRO A 50 -8.27 4.91 -37.38
N TYR A 51 -9.05 4.73 -36.30
CA TYR A 51 -8.55 4.33 -34.99
C TYR A 51 -9.20 2.99 -34.58
N CYS A 52 -8.35 1.99 -34.42
CA CYS A 52 -8.79 0.65 -34.05
C CYS A 52 -8.71 0.44 -32.54
N LEU A 53 -9.85 0.17 -31.92
CA LEU A 53 -9.98 -0.16 -30.49
C LEU A 53 -9.52 -1.58 -30.14
N GLN A 54 -8.81 -2.25 -31.06
CA GLN A 54 -8.39 -3.65 -30.96
C GLN A 54 -9.56 -4.64 -31.04
N PRO A 55 -9.30 -5.97 -31.09
CA PRO A 55 -10.34 -6.97 -31.23
C PRO A 55 -11.31 -7.02 -30.05
N VAL A 56 -12.58 -7.25 -30.38
CA VAL A 56 -13.62 -7.71 -29.45
C VAL A 56 -14.05 -9.09 -29.92
N VAL A 57 -13.89 -10.09 -29.07
CA VAL A 57 -14.18 -11.49 -29.38
C VAL A 57 -15.46 -11.87 -28.69
N VAL A 58 -16.44 -12.32 -29.47
CA VAL A 58 -17.77 -12.68 -28.99
C VAL A 58 -18.20 -14.06 -29.47
N ARG A 59 -19.08 -14.67 -28.71
CA ARG A 59 -19.82 -15.87 -29.06
C ARG A 59 -21.32 -15.60 -28.91
N LYS A 60 -22.11 -15.97 -29.88
CA LYS A 60 -23.56 -15.89 -29.76
C LYS A 60 -24.08 -17.09 -28.97
N ARG A 61 -24.84 -16.81 -27.88
CA ARG A 61 -25.46 -17.83 -27.03
C ARG A 61 -26.78 -18.28 -27.63
N GLU A 62 -27.34 -19.38 -27.13
CA GLU A 62 -28.65 -19.91 -27.56
C GLU A 62 -29.79 -18.96 -27.24
N ASP A 63 -29.70 -18.17 -26.17
CA ASP A 63 -30.65 -17.13 -25.78
C ASP A 63 -30.62 -15.89 -26.68
N GLY A 64 -29.74 -15.87 -27.68
CA GLY A 64 -29.57 -14.77 -28.63
C GLY A 64 -28.61 -13.66 -28.14
N LYS A 65 -28.16 -13.69 -26.90
CA LYS A 65 -27.18 -12.75 -26.34
C LYS A 65 -25.78 -13.06 -26.82
N TYR A 66 -24.90 -12.09 -26.74
CA TYR A 66 -23.47 -12.25 -27.02
C TYR A 66 -22.70 -12.46 -25.73
N GLU A 67 -22.03 -13.57 -25.61
CA GLU A 67 -21.02 -13.77 -24.59
C GLU A 67 -19.72 -13.12 -25.04
N LEU A 68 -19.21 -12.21 -24.21
CA LEU A 68 -17.99 -11.47 -24.49
C LEU A 68 -16.77 -12.30 -24.03
N ILE A 69 -15.95 -12.79 -24.97
CA ILE A 69 -14.77 -13.63 -24.68
C ILE A 69 -13.53 -12.77 -24.46
N ASP A 70 -13.35 -11.68 -25.23
CA ASP A 70 -12.26 -10.71 -25.04
C ASP A 70 -12.71 -9.30 -25.42
N GLY A 71 -12.05 -8.29 -24.85
CA GLY A 71 -12.34 -6.88 -25.09
C GLY A 71 -13.27 -6.21 -24.10
N GLN A 72 -13.63 -6.87 -23.00
CA GLN A 72 -14.60 -6.36 -22.01
C GLN A 72 -14.23 -4.98 -21.43
N GLN A 73 -12.98 -4.75 -21.06
CA GLN A 73 -12.56 -3.48 -20.45
C GLN A 73 -12.83 -2.30 -21.40
N ARG A 74 -12.45 -2.48 -22.67
CA ARG A 74 -12.65 -1.45 -23.70
C ARG A 74 -14.12 -1.24 -24.02
N LEU A 75 -14.87 -2.35 -24.21
CA LEU A 75 -16.29 -2.25 -24.55
C LEU A 75 -17.09 -1.59 -23.42
N THR A 76 -16.75 -1.92 -22.16
CA THR A 76 -17.37 -1.28 -20.98
C THR A 76 -17.00 0.20 -20.89
N THR A 77 -15.73 0.56 -21.09
CA THR A 77 -15.32 1.98 -21.04
C THR A 77 -15.99 2.80 -22.13
N ILE A 78 -16.09 2.26 -23.35
CA ILE A 78 -16.83 2.92 -24.46
C ILE A 78 -18.31 3.05 -24.12
N TYR A 79 -18.91 2.05 -23.48
CA TYR A 79 -20.30 2.14 -23.03
C TYR A 79 -20.51 3.26 -22.02
N ILE A 80 -19.64 3.35 -21.01
CA ILE A 80 -19.66 4.42 -20.01
C ILE A 80 -19.49 5.79 -20.68
N LEU A 81 -18.56 5.91 -21.62
CA LEU A 81 -18.36 7.15 -22.40
C LEU A 81 -19.59 7.52 -23.21
N LEU A 82 -20.23 6.56 -23.91
CA LEU A 82 -21.46 6.80 -24.67
C LEU A 82 -22.61 7.24 -23.76
N LYS A 83 -22.74 6.64 -22.57
CA LYS A 83 -23.74 7.05 -21.57
C LYS A 83 -23.48 8.48 -21.08
N TYR A 84 -22.23 8.81 -20.75
CA TYR A 84 -21.83 10.16 -20.36
C TYR A 84 -22.15 11.18 -21.47
N LEU A 85 -21.72 10.91 -22.71
CA LEU A 85 -22.00 11.79 -23.85
C LEU A 85 -23.49 11.97 -24.09
N LYS A 86 -24.29 10.91 -23.96
CA LYS A 86 -25.73 10.96 -24.11
C LYS A 86 -26.39 11.84 -23.05
N ASN A 87 -25.97 11.70 -21.80
CA ASN A 87 -26.58 12.40 -20.69
C ASN A 87 -26.22 13.89 -20.67
N GLU A 88 -24.95 14.22 -20.91
CA GLU A 88 -24.46 15.58 -20.71
C GLU A 88 -24.48 16.44 -21.99
N TYR A 89 -24.26 15.84 -23.16
CA TYR A 89 -24.07 16.62 -24.39
C TYR A 89 -25.03 16.28 -25.53
N LYS A 90 -25.35 15.00 -25.71
CA LYS A 90 -26.04 14.49 -26.89
C LYS A 90 -27.23 13.59 -26.52
N PRO A 91 -28.37 14.14 -26.03
CA PRO A 91 -29.52 13.33 -25.58
C PRO A 91 -30.12 12.42 -26.65
N ARG A 92 -29.88 12.72 -27.94
CA ARG A 92 -30.35 11.92 -29.07
C ARG A 92 -29.37 10.85 -29.53
N LEU A 93 -28.22 10.70 -28.84
CA LEU A 93 -27.26 9.67 -29.15
C LEU A 93 -27.89 8.29 -28.94
N SER A 94 -27.87 7.43 -29.95
CA SER A 94 -28.36 6.06 -29.84
C SER A 94 -27.25 5.13 -29.37
N ILE A 95 -27.52 4.37 -28.31
CA ILE A 95 -26.68 3.29 -27.84
C ILE A 95 -27.43 2.00 -28.13
N ASN A 96 -26.90 1.17 -29.02
CA ASN A 96 -27.59 0.03 -29.57
C ASN A 96 -27.25 -1.30 -28.91
N TYR A 97 -26.46 -1.25 -27.84
CA TYR A 97 -26.07 -2.42 -27.08
C TYR A 97 -26.23 -2.19 -25.58
N SER A 98 -26.32 -3.28 -24.82
CA SER A 98 -26.30 -3.30 -23.38
C SER A 98 -25.22 -4.25 -22.88
N LEU A 99 -24.77 -4.04 -21.64
CA LEU A 99 -23.76 -4.84 -20.98
C LEU A 99 -24.27 -5.34 -19.62
N SER A 100 -24.02 -6.60 -19.33
CA SER A 100 -24.27 -7.18 -18.01
C SER A 100 -23.13 -8.10 -17.61
N TYR A 101 -22.94 -8.29 -16.31
CA TYR A 101 -21.95 -9.20 -15.73
C TYR A 101 -22.68 -10.35 -15.04
N ASP A 102 -22.47 -11.59 -15.48
CA ASP A 102 -23.20 -12.77 -14.97
C ASP A 102 -23.22 -12.89 -13.44
N ILE A 103 -22.14 -12.47 -12.81
CA ILE A 103 -21.92 -12.59 -11.35
C ILE A 103 -22.18 -11.30 -10.58
N ARG A 104 -22.75 -10.27 -11.23
CA ARG A 104 -23.04 -8.96 -10.62
C ARG A 104 -24.51 -8.63 -10.83
N GLU A 105 -25.30 -8.97 -9.83
CA GLU A 105 -26.71 -8.60 -9.85
C GLU A 105 -26.87 -7.09 -9.97
N GLY A 106 -27.76 -6.64 -10.86
CA GLY A 106 -27.98 -5.22 -11.11
C GLY A 106 -26.87 -4.50 -11.90
N SER A 107 -25.89 -5.22 -12.48
CA SER A 107 -24.77 -4.58 -13.23
C SER A 107 -25.23 -3.80 -14.46
N ALA A 108 -26.25 -4.28 -15.18
CA ALA A 108 -26.81 -3.55 -16.31
C ALA A 108 -27.47 -2.24 -15.87
N GLU A 109 -28.22 -2.26 -14.78
CA GLU A 109 -28.87 -1.07 -14.20
C GLU A 109 -27.83 -0.08 -13.67
N PHE A 110 -26.77 -0.59 -13.03
CA PHE A 110 -25.65 0.24 -12.56
C PHE A 110 -24.96 0.95 -13.73
N LEU A 111 -24.64 0.22 -14.81
CA LEU A 111 -24.03 0.79 -16.02
C LEU A 111 -24.95 1.81 -16.70
N ASP A 112 -26.27 1.67 -16.55
CA ASP A 112 -27.23 2.62 -17.11
C ASP A 112 -27.33 3.92 -16.32
N ASN A 113 -27.22 3.87 -15.00
CA ASN A 113 -27.48 5.01 -14.12
C ASN A 113 -26.23 5.59 -13.45
N MET A 114 -25.14 4.81 -13.32
CA MET A 114 -23.89 5.20 -12.65
C MET A 114 -24.11 5.81 -11.26
N ASP A 115 -24.92 5.12 -10.44
CA ASP A 115 -25.31 5.59 -9.13
C ASP A 115 -24.14 5.51 -8.12
N GLU A 116 -23.79 6.65 -7.53
CA GLU A 116 -22.70 6.73 -6.53
C GLU A 116 -22.98 5.90 -5.29
N GLU A 117 -24.23 5.85 -4.82
CA GLU A 117 -24.60 5.11 -3.62
C GLU A 117 -24.43 3.59 -3.79
N ARG A 118 -24.45 3.11 -5.03
CA ARG A 118 -24.28 1.70 -5.38
C ARG A 118 -22.82 1.34 -5.76
N ALA A 119 -21.95 2.32 -5.87
CA ALA A 119 -20.56 2.07 -6.27
C ALA A 119 -19.82 1.12 -5.30
N ASP A 120 -20.17 1.13 -4.03
CA ASP A 120 -19.57 0.29 -2.99
C ASP A 120 -20.16 -1.13 -2.92
N GLU A 121 -21.22 -1.46 -3.70
CA GLU A 121 -21.81 -2.81 -3.69
C GLU A 121 -20.80 -3.87 -4.18
N TYR A 122 -20.04 -3.53 -5.23
CA TYR A 122 -19.02 -4.39 -5.82
C TYR A 122 -17.78 -3.59 -6.20
N ILE A 123 -16.63 -4.23 -6.09
CA ILE A 123 -15.36 -3.60 -6.48
C ILE A 123 -15.36 -3.16 -7.97
N ASP A 124 -16.08 -3.88 -8.83
CA ASP A 124 -16.22 -3.55 -10.25
C ASP A 124 -17.03 -2.27 -10.46
N PHE A 125 -18.08 -2.07 -9.65
CA PHE A 125 -18.89 -0.87 -9.68
C PHE A 125 -18.08 0.36 -9.27
N GLN A 126 -17.20 0.20 -8.28
CA GLN A 126 -16.29 1.27 -7.90
C GLN A 126 -15.38 1.68 -9.07
N PHE A 127 -14.76 0.72 -9.76
CA PHE A 127 -13.93 1.02 -10.93
C PHE A 127 -14.72 1.61 -12.10
N MET A 128 -15.95 1.15 -12.35
CA MET A 128 -16.84 1.71 -13.36
C MET A 128 -17.23 3.16 -13.03
N TYR A 129 -17.52 3.43 -11.77
CA TYR A 129 -17.85 4.77 -11.30
C TYR A 129 -16.62 5.69 -11.35
N ASP A 130 -15.43 5.20 -10.99
CA ASP A 130 -14.19 5.95 -11.13
C ASP A 130 -13.84 6.24 -12.61
N ALA A 131 -14.17 5.32 -13.52
CA ALA A 131 -14.07 5.58 -14.95
C ALA A 131 -15.04 6.68 -15.38
N TYR A 132 -16.28 6.66 -14.91
CA TYR A 132 -17.27 7.71 -15.18
C TYR A 132 -16.81 9.07 -14.65
N LYS A 133 -16.33 9.14 -13.40
CA LYS A 133 -15.73 10.36 -12.82
C LYS A 133 -14.54 10.86 -13.61
N THR A 134 -13.71 9.94 -14.10
CA THR A 134 -12.53 10.29 -14.89
C THR A 134 -12.93 10.91 -16.23
N ILE A 135 -13.97 10.38 -16.87
CA ILE A 135 -14.55 10.94 -18.10
C ILE A 135 -15.12 12.33 -17.82
N ASP A 136 -15.93 12.47 -16.78
CA ASP A 136 -16.51 13.74 -16.34
C ASP A 136 -15.43 14.80 -16.04
N GLN A 137 -14.40 14.42 -15.28
CA GLN A 137 -13.30 15.32 -14.98
C GLN A 137 -12.53 15.74 -16.24
N TRP A 138 -12.30 14.81 -17.18
CA TRP A 138 -11.60 15.10 -18.42
C TRP A 138 -12.40 16.11 -19.27
N PHE A 139 -13.72 15.97 -19.40
CA PHE A 139 -14.58 16.95 -20.09
C PHE A 139 -14.63 18.30 -19.36
N LYS A 140 -14.69 18.33 -18.02
CA LYS A 140 -14.58 19.56 -17.23
C LYS A 140 -13.25 20.30 -17.39
N GLU A 141 -12.17 19.57 -17.59
CA GLU A 141 -10.85 20.15 -17.93
C GLU A 141 -10.91 20.83 -19.32
N LEU A 142 -11.54 20.18 -20.29
CA LEU A 142 -11.77 20.75 -21.61
C LEU A 142 -12.73 21.94 -21.62
N GLU A 143 -13.74 21.94 -20.76
CA GLU A 143 -14.68 23.06 -20.57
C GLU A 143 -13.93 24.34 -20.19
N LYS A 144 -12.99 24.24 -19.26
CA LYS A 144 -12.14 25.37 -18.87
C LYS A 144 -11.32 25.95 -20.02
N GLU A 145 -11.05 25.14 -21.05
CA GLU A 145 -10.38 25.54 -22.27
C GLU A 145 -11.35 25.91 -23.42
N GLY A 146 -12.65 25.78 -23.21
CA GLY A 146 -13.69 25.97 -24.21
C GLY A 146 -13.70 24.91 -25.31
N LYS A 147 -13.29 23.68 -25.00
CA LYS A 147 -13.11 22.58 -25.97
C LYS A 147 -14.00 21.33 -25.71
N ASP A 148 -14.77 21.31 -24.63
CA ASP A 148 -15.63 20.18 -24.21
C ASP A 148 -16.69 19.82 -25.24
N GLN A 149 -17.49 20.80 -25.71
CA GLN A 149 -18.50 20.60 -26.73
C GLN A 149 -17.91 20.13 -28.05
N SER A 150 -16.75 20.68 -28.44
CA SER A 150 -16.02 20.27 -29.63
C SER A 150 -15.53 18.82 -29.53
N ALA A 151 -15.05 18.38 -28.36
CA ALA A 151 -14.67 17.00 -28.14
C ALA A 151 -15.89 16.05 -28.19
N ALA A 152 -17.02 16.43 -27.58
CA ALA A 152 -18.25 15.64 -27.63
C ALA A 152 -18.79 15.50 -29.06
N ASP A 153 -18.66 16.55 -29.87
CA ASP A 153 -19.03 16.51 -31.30
C ASP A 153 -18.10 15.58 -32.09
N LEU A 154 -16.80 15.62 -31.84
CA LEU A 154 -15.82 14.74 -32.48
C LEU A 154 -16.07 13.27 -32.16
N PHE A 155 -16.30 12.91 -30.91
CA PHE A 155 -16.62 11.52 -30.54
C PHE A 155 -17.91 11.04 -31.20
N ALA A 156 -18.95 11.87 -31.25
CA ALA A 156 -20.20 11.53 -31.94
C ALA A 156 -19.97 11.32 -33.45
N LEU A 157 -19.10 12.12 -34.08
CA LEU A 157 -18.73 11.93 -35.47
C LEU A 157 -17.90 10.66 -35.70
N TYR A 158 -16.94 10.39 -34.83
CA TYR A 158 -16.02 9.27 -35.01
C TYR A 158 -16.66 7.91 -34.77
N PHE A 159 -17.63 7.85 -33.86
CA PHE A 159 -18.27 6.59 -33.48
C PHE A 159 -19.37 6.11 -34.42
N TYR A 160 -20.00 7.02 -35.17
CA TYR A 160 -21.17 6.70 -35.99
C TYR A 160 -20.86 6.80 -37.49
N PRO A 161 -21.65 6.08 -38.32
CA PRO A 161 -21.48 6.12 -39.78
C PRO A 161 -21.53 7.54 -40.34
N LYS A 162 -20.78 7.78 -41.39
CA LYS A 162 -20.80 9.03 -42.15
C LYS A 162 -22.23 9.42 -42.59
N VAL A 163 -22.57 10.68 -42.36
CA VAL A 163 -23.74 11.30 -42.97
C VAL A 163 -23.25 12.23 -44.08
N GLY A 164 -23.41 11.83 -45.33
CA GLY A 164 -22.94 12.60 -46.51
C GLY A 164 -21.45 12.52 -46.77
N ASN A 165 -20.86 13.58 -47.35
CA ASN A 165 -19.41 13.65 -47.66
C ASN A 165 -18.54 14.14 -46.48
N GLY A 166 -19.04 14.11 -45.26
CA GLY A 166 -18.35 14.60 -44.08
C GLY A 166 -17.27 13.66 -43.51
N ILE A 167 -16.57 14.11 -42.47
CA ILE A 167 -15.70 13.30 -41.62
C ILE A 167 -16.58 12.45 -40.69
N GLY A 168 -16.26 11.20 -40.44
CA GLY A 168 -16.97 10.35 -39.49
C GLY A 168 -16.71 8.86 -39.69
N GLY A 169 -17.09 8.04 -38.72
CA GLY A 169 -16.95 6.60 -38.81
C GLY A 169 -15.50 6.12 -38.74
N ASN A 170 -14.70 6.66 -37.84
CA ASN A 170 -13.26 6.43 -37.80
C ASN A 170 -12.84 5.47 -36.68
N VAL A 171 -13.58 5.40 -35.58
CA VAL A 171 -13.26 4.58 -34.40
C VAL A 171 -14.00 3.25 -34.50
N ARG A 172 -13.25 2.17 -34.53
CA ARG A 172 -13.74 0.84 -34.86
C ARG A 172 -13.18 -0.23 -33.94
N PHE A 173 -13.98 -1.30 -33.78
CA PHE A 173 -13.52 -2.58 -33.25
C PHE A 173 -13.25 -3.57 -34.39
N ILE A 174 -12.24 -4.40 -34.23
CA ILE A 174 -12.12 -5.64 -34.97
C ILE A 174 -13.11 -6.63 -34.32
N TRP A 175 -14.23 -6.86 -34.96
CA TRP A 175 -15.27 -7.76 -34.48
C TRP A 175 -14.94 -9.19 -34.87
N TYR A 176 -14.74 -10.05 -33.87
CA TYR A 176 -14.44 -11.45 -34.06
C TYR A 176 -15.53 -12.29 -33.44
N GLU A 177 -16.46 -12.83 -34.25
CA GLU A 177 -17.55 -13.67 -33.79
C GLU A 177 -17.22 -15.13 -34.04
N VAL A 178 -17.27 -15.93 -32.98
CA VAL A 178 -17.03 -17.36 -33.03
C VAL A 178 -18.38 -18.08 -32.99
N GLN A 179 -18.65 -18.89 -34.00
CA GLN A 179 -19.90 -19.63 -34.13
C GLN A 179 -19.66 -21.11 -33.80
N ASN A 180 -20.63 -21.76 -33.14
CA ASN A 180 -20.63 -23.20 -32.81
C ASN A 180 -19.47 -23.67 -31.90
N VAL A 181 -19.14 -22.87 -30.89
CA VAL A 181 -18.10 -23.19 -29.90
C VAL A 181 -18.75 -23.58 -28.58
N GLU A 182 -18.39 -24.74 -28.04
CA GLU A 182 -18.81 -25.17 -26.72
C GLU A 182 -18.15 -24.32 -25.61
N ASP A 183 -18.70 -24.29 -24.39
CA ASP A 183 -18.21 -23.49 -23.27
C ASP A 183 -16.74 -23.76 -22.93
N LYS A 184 -16.31 -25.03 -23.00
CA LYS A 184 -14.92 -25.42 -22.79
C LYS A 184 -13.94 -24.83 -23.80
N ASP A 185 -14.41 -24.72 -25.05
CA ASP A 185 -13.60 -24.18 -26.14
C ASP A 185 -13.57 -22.64 -26.10
N ALA A 186 -14.61 -21.99 -25.57
CA ALA A 186 -14.64 -20.54 -25.35
C ALA A 186 -13.59 -20.12 -24.30
N ILE A 187 -13.49 -20.86 -23.18
CA ILE A 187 -12.45 -20.63 -22.14
C ILE A 187 -11.05 -20.90 -22.71
N SER A 188 -10.90 -21.99 -23.48
CA SER A 188 -9.63 -22.32 -24.14
C SER A 188 -9.23 -21.25 -25.18
N LEU A 189 -10.20 -20.70 -25.90
CA LEU A 189 -9.99 -19.61 -26.85
C LEU A 189 -9.60 -18.31 -26.14
N PHE A 190 -10.30 -17.95 -25.06
CA PHE A 190 -9.95 -16.84 -24.19
C PHE A 190 -8.50 -16.94 -23.70
N THR A 191 -8.12 -18.09 -23.18
CA THR A 191 -6.75 -18.34 -22.70
C THR A 191 -5.73 -18.20 -23.82
N ARG A 192 -5.99 -18.75 -25.02
CA ARG A 192 -5.07 -18.66 -26.18
C ARG A 192 -4.95 -17.26 -26.76
N LEU A 193 -6.02 -16.49 -26.79
CA LEU A 193 -6.01 -15.11 -27.29
C LEU A 193 -5.22 -14.17 -26.37
N ASN A 194 -5.23 -14.46 -25.08
CA ASN A 194 -4.52 -13.65 -24.08
C ASN A 194 -3.03 -14.05 -23.92
N ILE A 195 -2.62 -15.24 -24.35
CA ILE A 195 -1.21 -15.73 -24.31
C ILE A 195 -0.27 -14.90 -25.22
N GLY A 196 -0.46 -13.68 -25.44
CA GLY A 196 0.47 -12.90 -26.28
C GLY A 196 0.37 -11.39 -26.17
N ARG A 197 -0.47 -10.84 -25.31
CA ARG A 197 -0.70 -9.38 -25.31
C ARG A 197 -0.49 -8.70 -23.96
N ILE A 198 -1.24 -9.04 -22.96
CA ILE A 198 -0.97 -8.73 -21.55
C ILE A 198 -1.15 -10.04 -20.85
N PRO A 199 -0.13 -10.59 -20.20
CA PRO A 199 -0.25 -11.91 -19.59
C PRO A 199 -1.38 -11.88 -18.58
N LEU A 200 -2.29 -12.87 -18.68
CA LEU A 200 -3.26 -13.13 -17.64
C LEU A 200 -2.52 -13.34 -16.33
N THR A 201 -3.03 -12.76 -15.27
CA THR A 201 -2.46 -13.01 -13.94
C THR A 201 -2.76 -14.44 -13.50
N ASN A 202 -1.96 -14.93 -12.55
CA ASN A 202 -2.26 -16.24 -11.94
C ASN A 202 -3.69 -16.27 -11.38
N ALA A 203 -4.15 -15.21 -10.73
CA ALA A 203 -5.52 -15.11 -10.22
C ALA A 203 -6.58 -15.30 -11.30
N GLU A 204 -6.43 -14.69 -12.46
CA GLU A 204 -7.38 -14.82 -13.57
C GLU A 204 -7.42 -16.25 -14.12
N LEU A 205 -6.26 -16.90 -14.25
CA LEU A 205 -6.16 -18.28 -14.69
C LEU A 205 -6.73 -19.25 -13.64
N VAL A 206 -6.41 -19.03 -12.36
CA VAL A 206 -6.93 -19.82 -11.24
C VAL A 206 -8.45 -19.64 -11.10
N LYS A 207 -8.96 -18.42 -11.29
CA LYS A 207 -10.40 -18.15 -11.33
C LYS A 207 -11.08 -18.97 -12.43
N ALA A 208 -10.50 -18.98 -13.62
CA ALA A 208 -11.03 -19.77 -14.74
C ALA A 208 -11.05 -21.28 -14.42
N LEU A 209 -10.03 -21.82 -13.74
CA LEU A 209 -10.01 -23.22 -13.30
C LEU A 209 -11.17 -23.54 -12.34
N PHE A 210 -11.37 -22.74 -11.31
CA PHE A 210 -12.42 -22.94 -10.30
C PHE A 210 -13.84 -22.78 -10.88
N LEU A 211 -14.01 -21.94 -11.89
CA LEU A 211 -15.30 -21.68 -12.54
C LEU A 211 -15.54 -22.57 -13.77
N CYS A 212 -14.57 -23.42 -14.17
CA CYS A 212 -14.73 -24.32 -15.30
C CYS A 212 -15.79 -25.40 -14.98
N ARG A 213 -16.85 -25.47 -15.78
CA ARG A 213 -17.91 -26.47 -15.62
C ARG A 213 -17.38 -27.87 -16.02
N LYS A 214 -17.57 -28.86 -15.15
CA LYS A 214 -17.42 -30.27 -15.50
C LYS A 214 -18.75 -30.90 -15.95
N GLU A 215 -19.87 -30.35 -15.49
CA GLU A 215 -21.22 -30.84 -15.76
C GLU A 215 -22.21 -29.67 -15.89
N ASP A 216 -23.16 -29.77 -16.81
CA ASP A 216 -24.27 -28.80 -16.98
C ASP A 216 -25.44 -29.21 -16.07
N ASN A 217 -25.38 -28.82 -14.79
CA ASN A 217 -26.48 -29.02 -13.86
C ASN A 217 -26.64 -27.80 -12.92
N VAL A 218 -27.81 -27.70 -12.28
CA VAL A 218 -28.17 -26.61 -11.38
C VAL A 218 -27.21 -26.48 -10.19
N GLU A 219 -26.62 -27.56 -9.74
CA GLU A 219 -25.62 -27.53 -8.64
C GLU A 219 -24.31 -26.88 -9.08
N ALA A 220 -23.86 -27.13 -10.30
CA ALA A 220 -22.68 -26.49 -10.87
C ALA A 220 -22.89 -24.98 -11.05
N GLU A 221 -24.07 -24.52 -11.44
CA GLU A 221 -24.39 -23.10 -11.53
C GLU A 221 -24.37 -22.42 -10.15
N LYS A 222 -24.99 -23.03 -9.15
CA LYS A 222 -24.95 -22.50 -7.78
C LYS A 222 -23.53 -22.43 -7.25
N TRP A 223 -22.74 -23.45 -7.51
CA TRP A 223 -21.33 -23.49 -7.10
C TRP A 223 -20.52 -22.35 -7.73
N GLN A 224 -20.70 -22.10 -9.03
CA GLN A 224 -20.01 -20.99 -9.71
C GLN A 224 -20.39 -19.63 -9.13
N GLN A 225 -21.69 -19.41 -8.87
CA GLN A 225 -22.18 -18.17 -8.26
C GLN A 225 -21.60 -17.99 -6.85
N GLU A 226 -21.53 -19.07 -6.07
CA GLU A 226 -20.99 -19.04 -4.72
C GLU A 226 -19.50 -18.69 -4.73
N ILE A 227 -18.68 -19.37 -5.56
CA ILE A 227 -17.26 -19.03 -5.71
C ILE A 227 -17.09 -17.57 -6.12
N ALA A 228 -17.85 -17.12 -7.09
CA ALA A 228 -17.73 -15.75 -7.59
C ALA A 228 -18.00 -14.71 -6.50
N LEU A 229 -19.04 -14.89 -5.69
CA LEU A 229 -19.36 -14.01 -4.55
C LEU A 229 -18.29 -14.05 -3.47
N GLN A 230 -17.80 -15.26 -3.15
CA GLN A 230 -16.73 -15.44 -2.15
C GLN A 230 -15.42 -14.82 -2.65
N TRP A 231 -15.07 -14.99 -3.93
CA TRP A 231 -13.92 -14.37 -4.56
C TRP A 231 -13.95 -12.85 -4.42
N ASP A 232 -15.07 -12.25 -4.78
CA ASP A 232 -15.22 -10.80 -4.71
C ASP A 232 -15.15 -10.27 -3.28
N THR A 233 -15.67 -11.04 -2.34
CA THR A 233 -15.56 -10.70 -0.92
C THR A 233 -14.11 -10.71 -0.47
N ILE A 234 -13.32 -11.74 -0.85
CA ILE A 234 -11.90 -11.82 -0.53
C ILE A 234 -11.13 -10.68 -1.20
N GLU A 235 -11.34 -10.47 -2.50
CA GLU A 235 -10.68 -9.41 -3.26
C GLU A 235 -10.94 -8.03 -2.65
N ARG A 236 -12.20 -7.71 -2.34
CA ARG A 236 -12.60 -6.44 -1.70
C ARG A 236 -11.94 -6.27 -0.33
N GLU A 237 -11.93 -7.29 0.51
CA GLU A 237 -11.33 -7.20 1.84
C GLU A 237 -9.81 -7.07 1.79
N LEU A 238 -9.14 -7.65 0.78
CA LEU A 238 -7.71 -7.46 0.55
C LEU A 238 -7.37 -6.04 0.06
N HIS A 239 -8.35 -5.27 -0.41
CA HIS A 239 -8.19 -3.84 -0.72
C HIS A 239 -8.17 -2.95 0.53
N ASP A 240 -8.46 -3.48 1.72
CA ASP A 240 -8.12 -2.82 2.97
C ASP A 240 -6.60 -2.79 3.14
N GLU A 241 -5.99 -1.61 3.05
CA GLU A 241 -4.54 -1.42 3.14
C GLU A 241 -3.98 -1.79 4.53
N ASP A 242 -4.79 -1.70 5.61
CA ASP A 242 -4.36 -2.15 6.92
C ASP A 242 -4.28 -3.68 6.98
N PHE A 243 -5.25 -4.37 6.37
CA PHE A 243 -5.21 -5.82 6.25
C PHE A 243 -4.08 -6.28 5.32
N TRP A 244 -3.89 -5.63 4.17
CA TRP A 244 -2.80 -5.93 3.25
C TRP A 244 -1.43 -5.85 3.92
N ASN A 245 -1.15 -4.74 4.59
CA ASN A 245 0.13 -4.51 5.26
C ASN A 245 0.35 -5.37 6.53
N PHE A 246 -0.69 -5.98 7.05
CA PHE A 246 -0.56 -7.05 8.04
C PHE A 246 -0.09 -8.36 7.40
N LEU A 247 -0.53 -8.66 6.16
CA LEU A 247 -0.21 -9.90 5.47
C LEU A 247 1.20 -9.90 4.87
N THR A 248 1.65 -8.76 4.35
CA THR A 248 2.90 -8.68 3.59
C THR A 248 3.52 -7.29 3.64
N ARG A 249 4.83 -7.23 3.34
CA ARG A 249 5.57 -5.97 3.10
C ARG A 249 5.57 -5.57 1.63
N GLU A 250 5.03 -6.40 0.76
CA GLU A 250 4.97 -6.10 -0.67
C GLU A 250 3.96 -5.00 -0.95
N ARG A 251 4.28 -4.16 -1.92
CA ARG A 251 3.37 -3.09 -2.34
C ARG A 251 2.17 -3.69 -3.04
N SER A 252 0.99 -3.23 -2.66
CA SER A 252 -0.27 -3.66 -3.27
C SER A 252 -0.35 -3.36 -4.77
N ASP A 253 0.33 -2.32 -5.23
CA ASP A 253 0.41 -1.93 -6.65
C ASP A 253 1.10 -2.99 -7.54
N ASN A 254 1.86 -3.91 -6.95
CA ASN A 254 2.49 -5.01 -7.67
C ASN A 254 1.48 -6.10 -8.08
N TYR A 255 0.26 -6.04 -7.57
CA TYR A 255 -0.77 -7.06 -7.75
C TYR A 255 -1.95 -6.46 -8.51
N SER A 256 -2.21 -6.94 -9.71
CA SER A 256 -3.40 -6.57 -10.49
C SER A 256 -4.69 -7.20 -9.92
N SER A 257 -4.57 -8.28 -9.16
CA SER A 257 -5.62 -8.89 -8.35
C SER A 257 -5.00 -9.30 -7.02
N ARG A 258 -5.52 -8.79 -5.92
CA ARG A 258 -4.89 -8.97 -4.58
C ARG A 258 -5.04 -10.37 -4.02
N ILE A 259 -6.02 -11.14 -4.50
CA ILE A 259 -6.18 -12.55 -4.14
C ILE A 259 -4.99 -13.42 -4.59
N ASP A 260 -4.22 -12.96 -5.59
CA ASP A 260 -2.97 -13.62 -6.01
C ASP A 260 -2.01 -13.84 -4.83
N LEU A 261 -2.00 -12.92 -3.86
CA LEU A 261 -1.20 -13.08 -2.64
C LEU A 261 -1.61 -14.32 -1.84
N ILE A 262 -2.91 -14.59 -1.72
CA ILE A 262 -3.41 -15.78 -1.02
C ILE A 262 -2.97 -17.06 -1.76
N PHE A 263 -3.13 -17.08 -3.06
CA PHE A 263 -2.71 -18.22 -3.87
C PHE A 263 -1.21 -18.44 -3.80
N HIS A 264 -0.42 -17.35 -3.87
CA HIS A 264 1.02 -17.43 -3.72
C HIS A 264 1.42 -18.02 -2.36
N PHE A 265 0.76 -17.64 -1.28
CA PHE A 265 1.01 -18.19 0.05
C PHE A 265 0.67 -19.68 0.15
N MET A 266 -0.34 -20.14 -0.58
CA MET A 266 -0.77 -21.56 -0.56
C MET A 266 0.14 -22.49 -1.36
N VAL A 267 0.95 -21.96 -2.28
CA VAL A 267 1.94 -22.78 -3.01
C VAL A 267 3.12 -23.08 -2.08
N PRO A 268 3.47 -24.35 -1.85
CA PRO A 268 4.65 -24.72 -1.07
C PRO A 268 5.93 -24.13 -1.68
N LYS A 269 6.89 -23.75 -0.83
CA LYS A 269 8.12 -23.06 -1.29
C LYS A 269 8.95 -23.88 -2.28
N ASP A 270 8.99 -25.18 -2.09
CA ASP A 270 9.69 -26.14 -2.95
C ASP A 270 9.00 -26.34 -4.32
N GLU A 271 7.73 -25.98 -4.43
CA GLU A 271 6.98 -26.00 -5.69
C GLU A 271 6.96 -24.65 -6.42
N ARG A 272 7.48 -23.60 -5.80
CA ARG A 272 7.61 -22.26 -6.43
C ARG A 272 8.80 -22.26 -7.39
N THR A 273 8.53 -21.95 -8.64
CA THR A 273 9.57 -21.82 -9.67
C THR A 273 9.72 -20.37 -10.10
N GLN A 274 10.71 -20.07 -10.94
CA GLN A 274 10.85 -18.75 -11.56
C GLN A 274 9.84 -18.49 -12.70
N ASP A 275 9.02 -19.50 -13.03
CA ASP A 275 7.95 -19.34 -14.01
C ASP A 275 6.87 -18.38 -13.47
N PRO A 276 6.52 -17.30 -14.20
CA PRO A 276 5.46 -16.38 -13.81
C PRO A 276 4.11 -17.06 -13.54
N TYR A 277 3.87 -18.24 -14.13
CA TYR A 277 2.63 -19.01 -13.99
C TYR A 277 2.72 -20.18 -13.02
N SER A 278 3.77 -20.27 -12.21
CA SER A 278 3.98 -21.37 -11.26
C SER A 278 2.79 -21.59 -10.33
N THR A 279 2.17 -20.51 -9.87
CA THR A 279 0.95 -20.56 -9.03
C THR A 279 -0.22 -21.20 -9.79
N PHE A 280 -0.48 -20.80 -11.02
CA PHE A 280 -1.52 -21.41 -11.86
C PHE A 280 -1.26 -22.90 -12.07
N TYR A 281 -0.03 -23.30 -12.44
CA TYR A 281 0.30 -24.70 -12.66
C TYR A 281 0.09 -25.55 -11.40
N TYR A 282 0.45 -25.03 -10.23
CA TYR A 282 0.18 -25.70 -8.96
C TYR A 282 -1.31 -26.00 -8.80
N PHE A 283 -2.19 -25.01 -8.99
CA PHE A 283 -3.64 -25.21 -8.87
C PHE A 283 -4.19 -26.12 -9.96
N ASN A 284 -3.66 -26.07 -11.19
CA ASN A 284 -4.10 -26.89 -12.31
C ASN A 284 -3.84 -28.39 -12.10
N THR A 285 -2.92 -28.76 -11.22
CA THR A 285 -2.67 -30.18 -10.86
C THR A 285 -3.71 -30.74 -9.88
N LYS A 286 -4.58 -29.93 -9.30
CA LYS A 286 -5.55 -30.38 -8.30
C LYS A 286 -6.73 -31.10 -8.96
N ILE A 287 -7.06 -32.28 -8.43
CA ILE A 287 -8.09 -33.16 -9.02
C ILE A 287 -9.49 -32.67 -8.62
N ASP A 288 -9.69 -32.31 -7.36
CA ASP A 288 -10.95 -31.80 -6.81
C ASP A 288 -10.86 -30.32 -6.52
N LEU A 289 -11.26 -29.52 -7.50
CA LEU A 289 -11.24 -28.06 -7.39
C LEU A 289 -12.27 -27.53 -6.36
N GLN A 290 -13.38 -28.27 -6.14
CA GLN A 290 -14.39 -27.86 -5.16
C GLN A 290 -13.85 -27.97 -3.74
N GLU A 291 -13.24 -29.10 -3.42
CA GLU A 291 -12.62 -29.28 -2.10
C GLU A 291 -11.44 -28.31 -1.90
N TYR A 292 -10.69 -28.08 -2.98
CA TYR A 292 -9.55 -27.16 -2.90
C TYR A 292 -9.98 -25.71 -2.69
N TRP A 293 -11.14 -25.29 -3.23
CA TRP A 293 -11.70 -23.95 -2.94
C TRP A 293 -12.06 -23.79 -1.46
N LYS A 294 -12.56 -24.84 -0.80
CA LYS A 294 -12.78 -24.82 0.64
C LYS A 294 -11.48 -24.60 1.42
N GLU A 295 -10.37 -25.17 0.95
CA GLU A 295 -9.06 -24.91 1.55
C GLU A 295 -8.62 -23.46 1.34
N VAL A 296 -8.90 -22.84 0.18
CA VAL A 296 -8.66 -21.39 -0.04
C VAL A 296 -9.44 -20.56 0.99
N LEU A 297 -10.72 -20.86 1.16
CA LEU A 297 -11.57 -20.17 2.15
C LEU A 297 -11.05 -20.38 3.58
N LYS A 298 -10.68 -21.60 3.95
CA LYS A 298 -10.11 -21.91 5.27
C LYS A 298 -8.84 -21.11 5.51
N TYR A 299 -7.98 -21.03 4.50
CA TYR A 299 -6.74 -20.23 4.55
C TYR A 299 -7.06 -18.76 4.78
N TYR A 300 -7.91 -18.18 3.96
CA TYR A 300 -8.33 -16.77 4.05
C TYR A 300 -8.98 -16.44 5.41
N TYR A 301 -9.94 -17.26 5.88
CA TYR A 301 -10.61 -17.00 7.17
C TYR A 301 -9.66 -17.12 8.36
N ARG A 302 -8.64 -17.97 8.28
CA ARG A 302 -7.56 -18.03 9.28
C ARG A 302 -6.79 -16.71 9.34
N LEU A 303 -6.35 -16.18 8.21
CA LEU A 303 -5.67 -14.89 8.14
C LEU A 303 -6.54 -13.75 8.69
N LYS A 304 -7.81 -13.75 8.34
CA LYS A 304 -8.79 -12.78 8.84
C LYS A 304 -9.03 -12.89 10.35
N GLU A 305 -9.08 -14.11 10.89
CA GLU A 305 -9.17 -14.33 12.34
C GLU A 305 -7.94 -13.77 13.05
N TRP A 306 -6.74 -14.02 12.53
CA TRP A 306 -5.50 -13.49 13.08
C TRP A 306 -5.45 -11.96 13.03
N TYR A 307 -5.86 -11.38 11.92
CA TYR A 307 -5.97 -9.92 11.79
C TYR A 307 -6.92 -9.31 12.83
N LYS A 308 -8.06 -9.96 13.11
CA LYS A 308 -9.05 -9.43 14.06
C LYS A 308 -8.62 -9.53 15.52
N LYS A 309 -7.84 -10.53 15.90
CA LYS A 309 -7.40 -10.75 17.28
C LYS A 309 -6.17 -9.93 17.60
N SER A 310 -6.33 -8.95 18.52
CA SER A 310 -5.28 -7.99 18.86
C SER A 310 -3.93 -8.64 19.19
N ASN A 311 -3.90 -9.69 20.00
CA ASN A 311 -2.68 -10.40 20.38
C ASN A 311 -1.98 -11.02 19.15
N LEU A 312 -2.73 -11.76 18.33
CA LEU A 312 -2.18 -12.39 17.11
C LEU A 312 -1.78 -11.35 16.08
N TYR A 313 -2.59 -10.31 15.90
CA TYR A 313 -2.29 -9.18 15.04
C TYR A 313 -0.92 -8.57 15.31
N HIS A 314 -0.64 -8.25 16.58
CA HIS A 314 0.63 -7.62 16.93
C HIS A 314 1.81 -8.59 16.80
N LYS A 315 1.68 -9.83 17.27
CA LYS A 315 2.76 -10.83 17.19
C LYS A 315 3.11 -11.20 15.75
N ILE A 316 2.10 -11.54 14.95
CA ILE A 316 2.26 -11.91 13.54
C ILE A 316 2.74 -10.70 12.74
N GLY A 317 2.07 -9.55 12.90
CA GLY A 317 2.44 -8.32 12.20
C GLY A 317 3.88 -7.90 12.48
N TYR A 318 4.37 -8.06 13.72
CA TYR A 318 5.78 -7.84 14.04
C TYR A 318 6.72 -8.80 13.29
N LEU A 319 6.42 -10.11 13.27
CA LEU A 319 7.25 -11.09 12.59
C LEU A 319 7.35 -10.82 11.09
N VAL A 320 6.23 -10.43 10.47
CA VAL A 320 6.17 -10.05 9.05
C VAL A 320 6.90 -8.71 8.82
N ALA A 321 6.59 -7.67 9.59
CA ALA A 321 7.17 -6.34 9.41
C ALA A 321 8.67 -6.32 9.68
N SER A 322 9.16 -7.12 10.63
CA SER A 322 10.61 -7.27 10.90
C SER A 322 11.35 -8.10 9.84
N GLY A 323 10.62 -8.77 8.94
CA GLY A 323 11.17 -9.70 7.96
C GLY A 323 11.76 -10.98 8.57
N HIS A 324 11.37 -11.32 9.80
CA HIS A 324 11.84 -12.56 10.44
C HIS A 324 11.13 -13.79 9.90
N MET A 325 9.82 -13.67 9.66
CA MET A 325 9.01 -14.69 8.98
C MET A 325 8.09 -14.04 7.95
N THR A 326 7.76 -14.79 6.91
CA THR A 326 6.70 -14.45 5.96
C THR A 326 5.36 -15.07 6.42
N MET A 327 4.24 -14.57 5.91
CA MET A 327 2.91 -15.07 6.31
C MET A 327 2.71 -16.55 5.99
N ASP A 328 3.19 -17.00 4.83
CA ASP A 328 3.14 -18.40 4.42
C ASP A 328 3.98 -19.31 5.34
N GLU A 329 5.14 -18.85 5.81
CA GLU A 329 5.93 -19.58 6.82
C GLU A 329 5.18 -19.71 8.15
N ILE A 330 4.50 -18.64 8.57
CA ILE A 330 3.70 -18.66 9.80
C ILE A 330 2.53 -19.64 9.65
N VAL A 331 1.80 -19.59 8.52
CA VAL A 331 0.71 -20.53 8.26
C VAL A 331 1.24 -21.97 8.20
N ALA A 332 2.33 -22.22 7.48
CA ALA A 332 2.93 -23.54 7.40
C ALA A 332 3.31 -24.07 8.80
N ALA A 333 3.98 -23.27 9.62
CA ALA A 333 4.37 -23.63 10.99
C ALA A 333 3.18 -23.93 11.91
N THR A 334 2.00 -23.40 11.60
CA THR A 334 0.77 -23.63 12.40
C THR A 334 -0.09 -24.78 11.89
N THR A 335 0.18 -25.28 10.68
CA THR A 335 -0.67 -26.31 10.03
C THR A 335 0.03 -27.63 9.80
N TYR A 336 1.35 -27.63 9.69
CA TYR A 336 2.12 -28.83 9.32
C TYR A 336 3.20 -29.17 10.37
N PRO A 337 3.45 -30.45 10.73
CA PRO A 337 2.73 -31.65 10.26
C PRO A 337 1.36 -31.88 10.92
N VAL A 338 1.05 -31.13 11.97
CA VAL A 338 -0.22 -31.18 12.71
C VAL A 338 -0.72 -29.77 12.96
N GLU A 339 -2.02 -29.55 12.77
CA GLU A 339 -2.64 -28.24 13.01
C GLU A 339 -2.59 -27.89 14.51
N LEU A 340 -1.95 -26.76 14.83
CA LEU A 340 -1.74 -26.30 16.19
C LEU A 340 -3.03 -25.73 16.79
N ARG A 341 -3.21 -25.96 18.10
CA ARG A 341 -4.26 -25.29 18.88
C ARG A 341 -3.92 -23.81 19.12
N LYS A 342 -4.90 -22.99 19.45
CA LYS A 342 -4.70 -21.55 19.68
C LYS A 342 -3.57 -21.22 20.65
N SER A 343 -3.50 -21.93 21.79
CA SER A 343 -2.43 -21.75 22.78
C SER A 343 -1.04 -22.15 22.25
N GLU A 344 -0.98 -23.16 21.39
CA GLU A 344 0.26 -23.62 20.77
C GLU A 344 0.74 -22.64 19.70
N ILE A 345 -0.20 -22.03 18.96
CA ILE A 345 0.10 -20.94 18.01
C ILE A 345 0.75 -19.77 18.75
N GLU A 346 0.17 -19.33 19.88
CA GLU A 346 0.74 -18.22 20.65
C GLU A 346 2.14 -18.56 21.18
N GLN A 347 2.36 -19.78 21.68
CA GLN A 347 3.66 -20.24 22.13
C GLN A 347 4.69 -20.29 20.98
N MET A 348 4.27 -20.76 19.81
CA MET A 348 5.13 -20.76 18.61
C MET A 348 5.51 -19.34 18.22
N LEU A 349 4.56 -18.41 18.17
CA LEU A 349 4.81 -17.00 17.85
C LEU A 349 5.77 -16.36 18.87
N ASP A 350 5.55 -16.60 20.18
CA ASP A 350 6.43 -16.09 21.24
C ASP A 350 7.84 -16.64 21.12
N LYS A 351 7.98 -17.91 20.74
CA LYS A 351 9.29 -18.51 20.46
C LYS A 351 9.96 -17.82 19.26
N GLN A 352 9.25 -17.59 18.16
CA GLN A 352 9.79 -16.94 16.97
C GLN A 352 10.16 -15.47 17.25
N ILE A 353 9.37 -14.76 18.07
CA ILE A 353 9.71 -13.40 18.50
C ILE A 353 11.01 -13.41 19.32
N LYS A 354 11.17 -14.34 20.28
CA LYS A 354 12.41 -14.52 21.04
C LYS A 354 13.61 -14.78 20.14
N GLU A 355 13.45 -15.67 19.16
CA GLU A 355 14.49 -16.01 18.19
C GLU A 355 14.88 -14.78 17.35
N SER A 356 13.92 -13.94 16.97
CA SER A 356 14.15 -12.75 16.17
C SER A 356 15.07 -11.71 16.81
N ILE A 357 15.07 -11.65 18.15
CA ILE A 357 15.88 -10.73 18.94
C ILE A 357 16.99 -11.42 19.73
N ASN A 358 17.25 -12.71 19.53
CA ASN A 358 18.34 -13.43 20.15
C ASN A 358 19.67 -13.10 19.44
N PHE A 359 20.25 -11.97 19.79
CA PHE A 359 21.49 -11.50 19.20
C PHE A 359 22.69 -12.22 19.84
N LYS A 360 23.79 -12.37 19.06
CA LYS A 360 25.04 -12.96 19.55
C LYS A 360 25.80 -12.04 20.52
N VAL A 361 25.42 -10.76 20.56
CA VAL A 361 26.00 -9.71 21.38
C VAL A 361 25.01 -9.36 22.47
N PRO A 362 25.43 -9.16 23.74
CA PRO A 362 24.57 -8.67 24.80
C PRO A 362 23.85 -7.38 24.40
N TYR A 363 22.61 -7.20 24.86
CA TYR A 363 21.80 -6.03 24.46
C TYR A 363 22.45 -4.70 24.83
N GLY A 364 23.13 -4.60 25.97
CA GLY A 364 23.86 -3.39 26.40
C GLY A 364 25.08 -3.04 25.55
N GLU A 365 25.63 -4.02 24.83
CA GLU A 365 26.77 -3.85 23.93
C GLU A 365 26.38 -3.56 22.47
N LEU A 366 25.05 -3.50 22.17
CA LEU A 366 24.58 -3.15 20.84
C LEU A 366 24.93 -1.69 20.52
N ARG A 367 25.59 -1.49 19.38
CA ARG A 367 26.06 -0.17 18.96
C ARG A 367 25.50 0.23 17.58
N TYR A 368 25.05 1.46 17.48
CA TYR A 368 24.54 2.08 16.26
C TYR A 368 25.56 2.12 15.11
N ASP A 369 26.83 2.35 15.43
CA ASP A 369 27.94 2.55 14.48
C ASP A 369 28.39 1.28 13.74
N THR A 370 27.76 0.14 13.99
CA THR A 370 28.00 -1.11 13.26
C THR A 370 26.74 -1.55 12.50
N ALA A 371 26.90 -2.05 11.27
CA ALA A 371 25.75 -2.49 10.45
C ALA A 371 24.88 -3.56 11.16
N LYS A 372 25.51 -4.50 11.88
CA LYS A 372 24.81 -5.52 12.65
C LYS A 372 24.11 -4.93 13.88
N GLY A 373 24.77 -4.03 14.59
CA GLY A 373 24.21 -3.35 15.74
C GLY A 373 23.03 -2.47 15.34
N TYR A 374 23.15 -1.69 14.25
CA TYR A 374 22.06 -0.91 13.70
C TYR A 374 20.82 -1.76 13.41
N ALA A 375 20.99 -2.88 12.70
CA ALA A 375 19.89 -3.78 12.37
C ALA A 375 19.26 -4.42 13.63
N SER A 376 20.09 -4.79 14.61
CA SER A 376 19.64 -5.37 15.89
C SER A 376 18.86 -4.36 16.72
N ILE A 377 19.37 -3.13 16.87
CA ILE A 377 18.68 -2.03 17.59
C ILE A 377 17.35 -1.70 16.90
N SER A 378 17.35 -1.57 15.56
CA SER A 378 16.13 -1.28 14.80
C SER A 378 15.04 -2.34 15.05
N ARG A 379 15.42 -3.62 15.04
CA ARG A 379 14.49 -4.73 15.28
C ARG A 379 13.99 -4.74 16.73
N LEU A 380 14.85 -4.49 17.70
CA LEU A 380 14.48 -4.43 19.11
C LEU A 380 13.53 -3.26 19.39
N LEU A 381 13.80 -2.07 18.83
CA LEU A 381 12.94 -0.90 18.98
C LEU A 381 11.61 -1.06 18.27
N LEU A 382 11.56 -1.76 17.11
CA LEU A 382 10.30 -2.13 16.49
C LEU A 382 9.47 -3.02 17.43
N LEU A 383 10.09 -4.09 17.98
CA LEU A 383 9.39 -4.97 18.92
C LEU A 383 8.89 -4.20 20.15
N PHE A 384 9.72 -3.33 20.70
CA PHE A 384 9.35 -2.51 21.85
C PHE A 384 8.12 -1.63 21.56
N ASN A 385 8.06 -0.99 20.39
CA ASN A 385 6.91 -0.21 19.96
C ASN A 385 5.65 -1.08 19.78
N VAL A 386 5.78 -2.23 19.12
CA VAL A 386 4.66 -3.14 18.85
C VAL A 386 4.09 -3.70 20.17
N VAL A 387 4.95 -4.17 21.08
CA VAL A 387 4.51 -4.75 22.37
C VAL A 387 3.92 -3.67 23.28
N SER A 388 4.52 -2.49 23.33
CA SER A 388 3.99 -1.38 24.13
C SER A 388 2.60 -0.92 23.65
N VAL A 389 2.31 -1.01 22.36
CA VAL A 389 0.98 -0.73 21.81
C VAL A 389 0.04 -1.91 22.07
N MET A 390 0.50 -3.16 21.91
CA MET A 390 -0.28 -4.38 22.16
C MET A 390 -0.82 -4.43 23.60
N ASN A 391 0.00 -3.97 24.57
CA ASN A 391 -0.36 -3.97 25.99
C ASN A 391 -1.37 -2.86 26.36
N LYS A 392 -1.82 -2.06 25.40
CA LYS A 392 -2.83 -1.00 25.58
C LYS A 392 -4.16 -1.43 25.00
N GLU A 393 -5.20 -1.36 25.80
CA GLU A 393 -6.56 -1.66 25.35
C GLU A 393 -6.99 -0.72 24.22
N GLY A 394 -7.66 -1.30 23.21
CA GLY A 394 -8.28 -0.56 22.12
C GLY A 394 -7.31 0.02 21.09
N THR A 395 -6.00 -0.22 21.20
CA THR A 395 -5.01 0.29 20.27
C THR A 395 -4.43 -0.81 19.36
N ARG A 396 -4.02 -0.44 18.16
CA ARG A 396 -3.33 -1.31 17.20
C ARG A 396 -2.08 -0.62 16.69
N PHE A 397 -0.99 -1.37 16.56
CA PHE A 397 0.21 -0.86 15.89
C PHE A 397 -0.08 -0.72 14.38
N PRO A 398 0.18 0.46 13.78
CA PRO A 398 -0.19 0.72 12.40
C PRO A 398 0.84 0.14 11.41
N PHE A 399 0.78 -1.17 11.15
CA PHE A 399 1.69 -1.83 10.20
C PHE A 399 1.65 -1.23 8.80
N LYS A 400 0.49 -0.72 8.35
CA LYS A 400 0.39 0.04 7.11
C LYS A 400 1.37 1.21 7.08
N VAL A 401 1.34 2.06 8.11
CA VAL A 401 2.25 3.22 8.19
C VAL A 401 3.69 2.75 8.28
N TYR A 402 3.95 1.69 9.06
CA TYR A 402 5.30 1.15 9.21
C TYR A 402 5.85 0.60 7.87
N ASN A 403 5.08 -0.18 7.13
CA ASN A 403 5.54 -0.82 5.89
C ASN A 403 5.63 0.13 4.69
N THR A 404 4.90 1.26 4.71
CA THR A 404 4.90 2.23 3.59
C THR A 404 5.93 3.33 3.73
N LYS A 405 6.57 3.47 4.90
CA LYS A 405 7.59 4.48 5.18
C LYS A 405 8.98 3.86 5.32
N GLU A 406 10.01 4.69 5.14
CA GLU A 406 11.38 4.31 5.47
C GLU A 406 11.71 4.70 6.90
N TRP A 407 12.27 3.78 7.67
CA TRP A 407 12.60 3.96 9.08
C TRP A 407 14.11 4.07 9.30
N SER A 408 14.49 4.89 10.26
CA SER A 408 15.86 5.06 10.69
C SER A 408 15.94 5.15 12.21
N LEU A 409 17.15 4.88 12.72
CA LEU A 409 17.48 5.15 14.11
C LEU A 409 17.88 6.61 14.25
N GLU A 410 17.32 7.28 15.23
CA GLU A 410 17.64 8.65 15.60
C GLU A 410 18.33 8.66 16.96
N HIS A 411 19.44 9.43 17.07
CA HIS A 411 20.05 9.70 18.36
C HIS A 411 19.16 10.61 19.19
N ILE A 412 18.76 10.18 20.37
CA ILE A 412 17.95 10.98 21.29
C ILE A 412 18.73 12.24 21.69
N HIS A 413 20.02 12.07 22.02
CA HIS A 413 20.97 13.17 22.20
C HIS A 413 22.12 13.01 21.19
N PRO A 414 22.53 14.08 20.45
CA PRO A 414 23.46 14.00 19.34
C PRO A 414 24.90 13.74 19.81
N GLN A 415 25.72 13.28 18.88
CA GLN A 415 27.13 13.00 19.11
C GLN A 415 28.00 14.25 18.95
N HIS A 416 27.94 14.88 17.78
CA HIS A 416 28.68 16.08 17.41
C HIS A 416 27.98 16.85 16.30
N PRO A 417 27.96 18.21 16.33
CA PRO A 417 27.42 19.04 15.24
C PRO A 417 28.28 19.02 13.98
N GLU A 418 29.51 18.49 14.04
CA GLU A 418 30.52 18.56 12.98
C GLU A 418 30.17 17.82 11.69
N GLU A 419 29.15 16.94 11.71
CA GLU A 419 28.68 16.20 10.53
C GLU A 419 27.62 16.95 9.71
N MET A 420 27.26 18.19 10.09
CA MET A 420 26.31 18.96 9.29
C MET A 420 26.93 19.33 7.93
N LYS A 421 26.12 19.13 6.86
CA LYS A 421 26.50 19.59 5.52
C LYS A 421 26.99 21.01 5.56
N ASN A 422 27.99 21.34 4.75
CA ASN A 422 28.56 22.70 4.64
C ASN A 422 27.54 23.66 3.97
N ASP A 423 26.43 23.88 4.65
CA ASP A 423 25.30 24.73 4.23
C ASP A 423 25.06 25.82 5.28
N ARG A 424 25.37 27.05 4.90
CA ARG A 424 25.30 28.23 5.77
C ARG A 424 23.89 28.54 6.26
N LYS A 425 22.87 28.25 5.44
CA LYS A 425 21.47 28.43 5.81
C LYS A 425 21.08 27.45 6.91
N LEU A 426 21.46 26.16 6.77
CA LEU A 426 21.22 25.15 7.79
C LEU A 426 21.93 25.48 9.11
N TRP A 427 23.15 26.06 9.06
CA TRP A 427 23.85 26.50 10.27
C TRP A 427 23.10 27.59 11.02
N ARG A 428 22.53 28.58 10.31
CA ARG A 428 21.71 29.62 10.95
C ARG A 428 20.46 29.05 11.59
N GLU A 429 19.70 28.26 10.84
CA GLU A 429 18.50 27.59 11.32
C GLU A 429 18.81 26.73 12.56
N TRP A 430 19.94 26.04 12.55
CA TRP A 430 20.39 25.25 13.70
C TRP A 430 20.65 26.13 14.92
N VAL A 431 21.41 27.22 14.81
CA VAL A 431 21.69 28.16 15.91
C VAL A 431 20.40 28.81 16.42
N GLU A 432 19.50 29.26 15.53
CA GLU A 432 18.20 29.81 15.88
C GLU A 432 17.35 28.83 16.70
N ASN A 433 17.29 27.57 16.28
CA ASN A 433 16.54 26.53 16.97
C ASN A 433 17.06 26.24 18.39
N HIS A 434 18.37 26.44 18.63
CA HIS A 434 18.99 26.21 19.94
C HIS A 434 18.94 27.44 20.85
N LEU A 435 18.64 28.62 20.32
CA LEU A 435 18.63 29.86 21.09
C LEU A 435 17.63 29.79 22.26
N ILE A 436 16.43 29.29 22.03
CA ILE A 436 15.40 29.12 23.06
C ILE A 436 15.86 28.16 24.14
N SER A 437 16.52 27.06 23.77
CA SER A 437 17.02 26.07 24.75
C SER A 437 18.07 26.68 25.68
N ILE A 438 18.96 27.54 25.16
CA ILE A 438 19.93 28.26 25.99
C ILE A 438 19.24 29.31 26.84
N GLN A 439 18.23 30.04 26.32
CA GLN A 439 17.44 31.02 27.10
C GLN A 439 16.73 30.40 28.28
N ASP A 440 16.19 29.17 28.11
CA ASP A 440 15.41 28.45 29.11
C ASP A 440 16.30 27.75 30.16
N LEU A 441 17.64 27.73 29.99
CA LEU A 441 18.55 27.18 30.98
C LEU A 441 18.44 27.95 32.30
N ASN A 442 18.08 27.26 33.37
CA ASN A 442 18.08 27.80 34.72
C ASN A 442 19.44 27.58 35.38
N GLU A 443 20.21 28.68 35.51
CA GLU A 443 21.53 28.66 36.12
C GLU A 443 21.49 29.15 37.55
N GLU A 444 22.08 28.41 38.51
CA GLU A 444 22.02 28.75 39.92
C GLU A 444 23.18 29.64 40.35
N SER A 445 24.37 29.45 39.75
CA SER A 445 25.55 30.21 40.12
C SER A 445 25.72 31.48 39.25
N ASP A 446 26.32 32.50 39.83
CA ASP A 446 26.65 33.75 39.09
C ASP A 446 27.68 33.49 37.96
N GLU A 447 28.52 32.48 38.10
CA GLU A 447 29.49 32.07 37.06
C GLU A 447 28.76 31.42 35.88
N SER A 448 27.84 30.50 36.14
CA SER A 448 27.04 29.85 35.11
C SER A 448 26.13 30.83 34.37
N LYS A 449 25.52 31.81 35.08
CA LYS A 449 24.75 32.89 34.48
C LYS A 449 25.59 33.71 33.50
N ARG A 450 26.82 34.10 33.87
CA ARG A 450 27.73 34.84 32.99
C ARG A 450 28.14 34.01 31.78
N LYS A 451 28.39 32.73 31.92
CA LYS A 451 28.70 31.81 30.80
C LYS A 451 27.50 31.71 29.83
N LYS A 452 26.27 31.59 30.36
CA LYS A 452 25.04 31.58 29.58
C LYS A 452 24.87 32.91 28.81
N GLU A 453 25.01 34.07 29.48
CA GLU A 453 24.89 35.37 28.84
C GLU A 453 25.91 35.56 27.72
N ALA A 454 27.18 35.17 27.95
CA ALA A 454 28.23 35.21 26.94
C ALA A 454 27.91 34.29 25.74
N LEU A 455 27.35 33.13 25.99
CA LEU A 455 26.99 32.21 24.92
C LEU A 455 25.79 32.76 24.08
N LEU A 456 24.80 33.35 24.72
CA LEU A 456 23.68 34.03 24.04
C LEU A 456 24.15 35.19 23.18
N ASP A 457 25.12 36.01 23.66
CA ASP A 457 25.71 37.09 22.90
C ASP A 457 26.46 36.60 21.65
N ASP A 458 27.26 35.52 21.81
CA ASP A 458 27.94 34.87 20.69
C ASP A 458 26.97 34.28 19.66
N MET A 459 25.86 33.67 20.09
CA MET A 459 24.80 33.15 19.19
C MET A 459 24.13 34.30 18.42
N ASN A 460 23.77 35.39 19.09
CA ASN A 460 23.19 36.58 18.45
C ASN A 460 24.17 37.25 17.47
N THR A 461 25.45 37.29 17.83
CA THR A 461 26.51 37.81 16.96
C THR A 461 26.64 36.94 15.70
N PHE A 462 26.65 35.62 15.84
CA PHE A 462 26.69 34.67 14.71
C PHE A 462 25.47 34.88 13.77
N LEU A 463 24.29 35.04 14.33
CA LEU A 463 23.06 35.26 13.56
C LEU A 463 23.03 36.63 12.86
N ALA A 464 23.76 37.62 13.37
CA ALA A 464 23.89 38.92 12.75
C ALA A 464 24.89 38.97 11.57
N ILE A 465 25.80 38.00 11.47
CA ILE A 465 26.79 37.88 10.38
C ILE A 465 26.06 37.57 9.05
N PRO A 466 26.34 38.31 7.94
CA PRO A 466 25.80 37.96 6.63
C PRO A 466 26.10 36.48 6.25
N GLU A 467 25.11 35.77 5.72
CA GLU A 467 25.22 34.34 5.40
C GLU A 467 26.47 34.01 4.54
N ALA A 468 26.78 34.88 3.55
CA ALA A 468 27.95 34.74 2.70
C ALA A 468 29.30 34.75 3.45
N SER A 469 29.35 35.32 4.63
CA SER A 469 30.57 35.48 5.45
C SER A 469 30.72 34.39 6.53
N LEU A 470 29.73 33.54 6.71
CA LEU A 470 29.81 32.44 7.66
C LEU A 470 30.80 31.37 7.20
N THR A 471 31.64 30.88 8.13
CA THR A 471 32.60 29.81 7.90
C THR A 471 32.27 28.57 8.74
N ALA A 472 32.73 27.40 8.28
CA ALA A 472 32.55 26.16 9.02
C ALA A 472 33.25 26.19 10.40
N GLU A 473 34.39 26.87 10.51
CA GLU A 473 35.12 27.03 11.78
C GLU A 473 34.31 27.83 12.81
N MET A 474 33.68 28.94 12.39
CA MET A 474 32.79 29.74 13.26
C MET A 474 31.62 28.91 13.76
N PHE A 475 30.98 28.17 12.85
CA PHE A 475 29.86 27.30 13.22
C PHE A 475 30.31 26.18 14.16
N ASN A 476 31.38 25.45 13.86
CA ASN A 476 31.81 24.32 14.66
C ASN A 476 32.25 24.77 16.08
N THR A 477 32.92 25.90 16.20
CA THR A 477 33.30 26.46 17.50
C THR A 477 32.08 26.82 18.35
N LEU A 478 31.08 27.50 17.73
CA LEU A 478 29.86 27.91 18.44
C LEU A 478 28.97 26.71 18.77
N SER A 479 28.77 25.79 17.81
CA SER A 479 27.90 24.61 17.99
C SER A 479 28.44 23.66 19.07
N SER A 480 29.76 23.47 19.14
CA SER A 480 30.39 22.66 20.20
C SER A 480 30.14 23.25 21.60
N ARG A 481 30.19 24.58 21.74
CA ARG A 481 29.85 25.26 23.01
C ARG A 481 28.38 25.15 23.37
N ILE A 482 27.49 25.29 22.39
CA ILE A 482 26.05 25.10 22.57
C ILE A 482 25.72 23.68 23.00
N VAL A 483 26.28 22.69 22.31
CA VAL A 483 26.09 21.28 22.68
C VAL A 483 26.65 20.98 24.07
N SER A 484 27.84 21.47 24.40
CA SER A 484 28.40 21.32 25.74
C SER A 484 27.50 21.91 26.82
N ALA A 485 26.95 23.10 26.62
CA ALA A 485 26.02 23.74 27.57
C ALA A 485 24.71 23.00 27.73
N LEU A 486 24.25 22.27 26.69
CA LEU A 486 22.99 21.49 26.66
C LEU A 486 23.22 19.98 26.83
N SER A 487 24.44 19.55 27.19
CA SER A 487 24.77 18.17 27.47
C SER A 487 24.93 17.94 28.97
N TYR A 488 24.53 16.74 29.43
CA TYR A 488 24.76 16.32 30.80
C TYR A 488 26.21 15.84 30.94
N GLU A 489 26.95 16.35 31.93
CA GLU A 489 28.34 15.95 32.20
C GLU A 489 28.39 14.47 32.63
N GLY A 490 29.12 13.63 31.93
CA GLY A 490 29.47 12.27 32.38
C GLY A 490 29.23 11.12 31.41
N SER A 491 28.65 11.31 30.22
CA SER A 491 28.17 10.18 29.38
C SER A 491 28.85 10.03 28.01
N VAL A 492 30.15 10.24 27.88
CA VAL A 492 30.85 10.26 26.57
C VAL A 492 30.77 8.93 25.82
N ASP A 493 30.64 7.80 26.50
CA ASP A 493 30.73 6.46 25.85
C ASP A 493 29.36 5.83 25.47
N LEU A 494 28.23 6.45 25.84
CA LEU A 494 26.88 5.92 25.61
C LEU A 494 26.18 6.49 24.36
N THR A 495 26.86 7.27 23.57
CA THR A 495 26.29 7.97 22.41
C THR A 495 25.67 7.02 21.40
N HIS A 496 26.36 5.92 21.07
CA HIS A 496 25.91 4.92 20.13
C HIS A 496 25.17 3.74 20.77
N SER A 497 24.92 3.81 22.08
CA SER A 497 24.24 2.74 22.80
C SER A 497 22.74 2.71 22.51
N LEU A 498 22.11 1.55 22.74
CA LEU A 498 20.67 1.36 22.66
C LEU A 498 19.88 2.42 23.47
N SER A 499 20.41 2.81 24.66
CA SER A 499 19.79 3.79 25.55
C SER A 499 19.72 5.22 24.97
N ASN A 500 20.37 5.46 23.85
CA ASN A 500 20.37 6.75 23.15
C ASN A 500 19.71 6.68 21.76
N MET A 501 19.00 5.59 21.43
CA MET A 501 18.41 5.39 20.11
C MET A 501 16.89 5.38 20.19
N ALA A 502 16.24 6.02 19.21
CA ALA A 502 14.81 5.99 18.99
C ALA A 502 14.50 5.66 17.53
N LEU A 503 13.36 5.03 17.28
CA LEU A 503 12.90 4.71 15.93
C LEU A 503 12.09 5.88 15.37
N LEU A 504 12.46 6.39 14.19
CA LEU A 504 11.78 7.52 13.57
C LEU A 504 11.71 7.35 12.04
N ASP A 505 10.73 7.96 11.43
CA ASP A 505 10.63 8.07 9.97
C ASP A 505 11.85 8.83 9.42
N LYS A 506 12.44 8.31 8.34
CA LYS A 506 13.67 8.88 7.77
C LYS A 506 13.52 10.34 7.31
N SER A 507 12.33 10.72 6.83
CA SER A 507 12.06 12.11 6.44
C SER A 507 11.99 13.03 7.66
N GLN A 508 11.37 12.58 8.74
CA GLN A 508 11.31 13.30 10.02
C GLN A 508 12.69 13.36 10.67
N ASN A 509 13.45 12.27 10.60
CA ASN A 509 14.82 12.23 11.11
C ASN A 509 15.71 13.29 10.45
N SER A 510 15.61 13.44 9.13
CA SER A 510 16.37 14.47 8.41
C SER A 510 16.02 15.89 8.86
N ALA A 511 14.81 16.13 9.31
CA ALA A 511 14.35 17.42 9.83
C ALA A 511 14.88 17.71 11.26
N LEU A 512 15.08 16.67 12.07
CA LEU A 512 15.61 16.78 13.44
C LEU A 512 17.11 17.07 13.49
N SER A 513 17.85 16.81 12.43
CA SER A 513 19.29 16.96 12.16
C SER A 513 20.15 17.36 13.36
N ASN A 514 21.03 16.54 13.84
CA ASN A 514 22.08 16.76 14.88
C ASN A 514 21.75 17.79 16.00
N SER A 515 20.45 18.02 16.27
CA SER A 515 20.00 18.94 17.31
C SER A 515 20.06 18.28 18.69
N VAL A 516 20.20 19.09 19.73
CA VAL A 516 20.17 18.61 21.11
C VAL A 516 18.78 18.12 21.52
N PHE A 517 18.69 17.38 22.62
CA PHE A 517 17.47 16.73 23.09
C PHE A 517 16.27 17.68 23.16
N ASP A 518 16.42 18.87 23.76
CA ASP A 518 15.28 19.81 23.93
C ASP A 518 14.75 20.32 22.58
N VAL A 519 15.63 20.62 21.63
CA VAL A 519 15.21 21.03 20.28
C VAL A 519 14.44 19.90 19.59
N LYS A 520 14.96 18.66 19.63
CA LYS A 520 14.28 17.48 19.09
C LYS A 520 12.94 17.24 19.77
N ARG A 521 12.88 17.39 21.08
CA ARG A 521 11.65 17.27 21.87
C ARG A 521 10.57 18.23 21.38
N ARG A 522 10.90 19.50 21.19
CA ARG A 522 9.95 20.51 20.67
C ARG A 522 9.49 20.17 19.26
N GLN A 523 10.39 19.73 18.39
CA GLN A 523 10.04 19.33 17.03
C GLN A 523 9.16 18.08 17.01
N ILE A 524 9.42 17.08 17.85
CA ILE A 524 8.56 15.90 18.00
C ILE A 524 7.16 16.28 18.50
N ILE A 525 7.06 17.21 19.47
CA ILE A 525 5.78 17.70 19.95
C ILE A 525 5.00 18.42 18.82
N ASP A 526 5.69 19.20 17.99
CA ASP A 526 5.05 19.87 16.85
C ASP A 526 4.60 18.91 15.76
N LEU A 527 5.38 17.86 15.46
CA LEU A 527 4.98 16.80 14.56
C LEU A 527 3.73 16.05 15.08
N ASP A 528 3.71 15.71 16.38
CA ASP A 528 2.57 15.04 17.03
C ASP A 528 1.30 15.95 16.98
N ARG A 529 1.44 17.27 17.22
CA ARG A 529 0.35 18.23 17.09
C ARG A 529 -0.22 18.37 15.67
N ARG A 530 0.61 18.17 14.65
CA ARG A 530 0.19 18.16 13.24
C ARG A 530 -0.45 16.84 12.82
N GLY A 531 -0.53 15.84 13.72
CA GLY A 531 -1.08 14.53 13.42
C GLY A 531 -0.13 13.60 12.67
N GLU A 532 1.17 13.93 12.60
CA GLU A 532 2.17 13.05 12.03
C GLU A 532 2.35 11.81 12.90
N PHE A 533 2.49 10.65 12.25
CA PHE A 533 2.72 9.41 12.99
C PHE A 533 4.13 9.39 13.57
N ILE A 534 4.20 9.32 14.89
CA ILE A 534 5.44 9.10 15.66
C ILE A 534 5.29 7.77 16.41
N PRO A 535 6.27 6.85 16.32
CA PRO A 535 6.22 5.61 17.07
C PRO A 535 5.99 5.87 18.57
N TYR A 536 5.11 5.07 19.17
CA TYR A 536 4.66 5.28 20.55
C TYR A 536 5.82 5.45 21.52
N CYS A 537 6.82 4.54 21.49
CA CYS A 537 7.94 4.59 22.41
C CYS A 537 8.85 5.80 22.15
N THR A 538 9.02 6.22 20.90
CA THR A 538 9.75 7.45 20.55
C THR A 538 9.09 8.67 21.15
N ARG A 539 7.76 8.79 21.01
CA ARG A 539 7.00 9.86 21.65
C ARG A 539 7.17 9.86 23.17
N MET A 540 7.09 8.68 23.81
CA MET A 540 7.26 8.56 25.25
C MET A 540 8.65 9.00 25.73
N VAL A 541 9.71 8.69 24.96
CA VAL A 541 11.07 9.13 25.22
C VAL A 541 11.18 10.66 25.22
N PHE A 542 10.74 11.30 24.14
CA PHE A 542 10.85 12.76 24.02
C PHE A 542 9.91 13.51 24.95
N LEU A 543 8.79 12.92 25.38
CA LEU A 543 7.93 13.46 26.42
C LEU A 543 8.39 13.13 27.85
N LYS A 544 9.47 12.35 28.00
CA LYS A 544 10.02 11.89 29.29
C LYS A 544 9.02 11.13 30.17
N TYR A 545 8.08 10.39 29.57
CA TYR A 545 7.11 9.60 30.33
C TYR A 545 7.68 8.35 31.01
N TYR A 546 8.92 7.97 30.70
CA TYR A 546 9.58 6.83 31.37
C TYR A 546 10.28 7.25 32.66
N THR A 547 10.62 8.53 32.85
CA THR A 547 11.34 9.05 34.01
C THR A 547 10.32 9.42 35.10
N GLU A 548 10.42 8.78 36.26
CA GLU A 548 9.66 9.17 37.45
C GLU A 548 10.35 10.41 38.07
N HIS A 549 9.59 11.47 38.34
CA HIS A 549 10.11 12.71 38.96
C HIS A 549 11.06 13.55 38.11
N ALA A 550 10.71 13.84 36.86
CA ALA A 550 11.44 14.80 36.05
C ALA A 550 11.26 16.23 36.61
N ASP A 551 12.28 16.80 37.24
CA ASP A 551 12.34 18.22 37.57
C ASP A 551 12.34 19.08 36.30
N GLU A 552 11.92 20.35 36.38
CA GLU A 552 11.94 21.30 35.25
C GLU A 552 13.32 21.38 34.59
N LYS A 553 14.39 21.29 35.37
CA LYS A 553 15.79 21.24 34.87
C LYS A 553 16.11 20.01 34.03
N GLN A 554 15.49 18.85 34.34
CA GLN A 554 15.70 17.61 33.60
C GLN A 554 14.98 17.57 32.25
N MET A 555 14.04 18.48 31.98
CA MET A 555 13.31 18.49 30.70
C MET A 555 14.18 18.90 29.50
N ILE A 556 15.32 19.55 29.73
CA ILE A 556 16.22 20.05 28.70
C ILE A 556 17.28 19.01 28.31
N TYR A 557 17.62 18.09 29.21
CA TYR A 557 18.70 17.12 29.01
C TYR A 557 18.19 15.70 28.83
N TRP A 558 18.97 14.84 28.17
CA TRP A 558 18.84 13.40 28.18
C TRP A 558 19.89 12.81 29.16
N SER A 559 19.49 12.69 30.42
CA SER A 559 20.36 12.30 31.53
C SER A 559 20.62 10.79 31.58
N GLU A 560 21.55 10.38 32.47
CA GLU A 560 21.78 8.96 32.74
C GLU A 560 20.56 8.29 33.38
N ASP A 561 19.83 9.01 34.24
CA ASP A 561 18.58 8.50 34.83
C ASP A 561 17.50 8.28 33.78
N ASP A 562 17.38 9.18 32.78
CA ASP A 562 16.48 8.99 31.65
C ASP A 562 16.83 7.73 30.85
N ARG A 563 18.12 7.50 30.60
CA ARG A 563 18.62 6.30 29.89
C ARG A 563 18.31 5.03 30.67
N ARG A 564 18.54 5.03 31.99
CA ARG A 564 18.18 3.90 32.86
C ARG A 564 16.68 3.65 32.87
N ALA A 565 15.88 4.68 33.05
CA ALA A 565 14.42 4.59 33.04
C ALA A 565 13.89 4.04 31.68
N TYR A 566 14.51 4.44 30.58
CA TYR A 566 14.18 3.94 29.24
C TYR A 566 14.49 2.44 29.11
N LEU A 567 15.67 1.98 29.57
CA LEU A 567 16.02 0.56 29.56
C LEU A 567 15.15 -0.27 30.54
N VAL A 568 14.77 0.29 31.69
CA VAL A 568 13.83 -0.34 32.62
C VAL A 568 12.46 -0.52 31.95
N ALA A 569 11.98 0.47 31.19
CA ALA A 569 10.74 0.36 30.44
C ALA A 569 10.83 -0.72 29.35
N MET A 570 11.92 -0.80 28.60
CA MET A 570 12.17 -1.88 27.64
C MET A 570 12.16 -3.26 28.32
N ASN A 571 12.88 -3.40 29.42
CA ASN A 571 12.93 -4.65 30.18
C ASN A 571 11.56 -5.09 30.67
N ARG A 572 10.74 -4.14 31.13
CA ARG A 572 9.38 -4.42 31.60
C ARG A 572 8.47 -4.92 30.48
N GLU A 573 8.41 -4.18 29.37
CA GLU A 573 7.51 -4.50 28.25
C GLU A 573 7.98 -5.76 27.50
N LEU A 574 9.29 -5.92 27.32
CA LEU A 574 9.86 -7.02 26.53
C LEU A 574 10.20 -8.26 27.36
N LYS A 575 9.96 -8.26 28.68
CA LYS A 575 10.28 -9.36 29.60
C LYS A 575 9.95 -10.76 29.07
N PRO A 576 8.80 -10.99 28.39
CA PRO A 576 8.47 -12.32 27.85
C PRO A 576 9.39 -12.80 26.74
N TYR A 577 10.12 -11.88 26.08
CA TYR A 577 10.87 -12.15 24.86
C TYR A 577 12.39 -12.04 25.03
N LEU A 578 12.87 -11.32 26.03
CA LEU A 578 14.29 -11.13 26.27
C LEU A 578 14.95 -12.42 26.78
N ALA A 579 16.16 -12.72 26.28
CA ALA A 579 17.01 -13.79 26.79
C ALA A 579 17.62 -13.41 28.15
N ASN A 580 18.07 -12.15 28.28
CA ASN A 580 18.66 -11.55 29.48
C ASN A 580 18.13 -10.11 29.62
N GLN A 581 18.30 -9.52 30.81
CA GLN A 581 17.99 -8.11 31.01
C GLN A 581 18.92 -7.22 30.17
N ILE A 582 18.36 -6.09 29.71
CA ILE A 582 19.10 -5.03 29.04
C ILE A 582 19.75 -4.18 30.16
N GLU A 583 21.05 -4.13 30.19
CA GLU A 583 21.83 -3.31 31.12
C GLU A 583 22.42 -2.10 30.39
N LEU A 584 22.76 -1.06 31.18
CA LEU A 584 23.32 0.19 30.65
C LEU A 584 24.77 -0.01 30.22
#